data_c76264a54d1733092286e6b0894a4a6e
#
_entry.id   c76264a54d1733092286e6b0894a4a6e
#
_cell.length_a   1.000
_cell.length_b   1.000
_cell.length_c   1.000
_cell.angle_alpha   90.00
_cell.angle_beta   90.00
_cell.angle_gamma   90.00
#
_symmetry.space_group_name_H-M   'P 1'
#
loop_
_entity.id
_entity.type
_entity.pdbx_description
1 polymer ?
#
loop_
_entity_poly.entity_id
_entity_poly.type
_entity_poly.pdbx_seq_one_letter_code
_entity_poly.pdbx_strand_id
1 'polypeptide(L)'
;MIAFIPLLLLLASYYAIHVDPQNSKIFPLIAYGFPYIVLLNLVVIIALFLFKFWKTGLLNLVVFALGYSYHTRIFALGSPEEIRDGDLKILSYNVRIFDKSGQFEIDRELIRDSILDFLVRQEADIYCFQEFHHEILKKKKSFVSLDDVFKATDTKFLATTNPVSDDIKRYTGNFIFSKYPIIHQDILDL
;
A
#
# COMPACT_ATOMS: atom_id res chain seq x y z
N MET A 1 38.06 -0.57 -1.58
CA MET A 1 37.40 0.42 -0.70
C MET A 1 36.03 0.86 -1.21
N ILE A 2 35.89 1.28 -2.47
CA ILE A 2 34.63 1.78 -3.04
C ILE A 2 33.48 0.74 -3.02
N ALA A 3 33.78 -0.55 -3.23
CA ALA A 3 32.78 -1.64 -3.25
C ALA A 3 32.12 -1.93 -1.88
N PHE A 4 32.71 -1.46 -0.78
CA PHE A 4 32.14 -1.67 0.56
C PHE A 4 31.02 -0.67 0.89
N ILE A 5 30.96 0.49 0.23
CA ILE A 5 29.93 1.50 0.48
C ILE A 5 28.54 0.97 0.10
N PRO A 6 28.30 0.41 -1.12
CA PRO A 6 27.03 -0.18 -1.47
C PRO A 6 26.65 -1.36 -0.57
N LEU A 7 27.63 -2.18 -0.16
CA LEU A 7 27.40 -3.29 0.76
C LEU A 7 26.91 -2.82 2.13
N LEU A 8 27.54 -1.78 2.68
CA LEU A 8 27.12 -1.18 3.97
C LEU A 8 25.72 -0.55 3.86
N LEU A 9 25.43 0.11 2.75
CA LEU A 9 24.08 0.65 2.49
C LEU A 9 23.04 -0.47 2.41
N LEU A 10 23.37 -1.61 1.79
CA LEU A 10 22.49 -2.77 1.72
C LEU A 10 22.23 -3.34 3.12
N LEU A 11 23.25 -3.54 3.92
CA LEU A 11 23.11 -4.01 5.32
C LEU A 11 22.31 -3.02 6.16
N ALA A 12 22.57 -1.72 6.02
CA ALA A 12 21.81 -0.67 6.71
C ALA A 12 20.33 -0.69 6.29
N SER A 13 20.03 -0.98 5.02
CA SER A 13 18.65 -1.08 4.53
C SER A 13 17.91 -2.32 5.08
N TYR A 14 18.60 -3.46 5.25
CA TYR A 14 18.02 -4.63 5.92
C TYR A 14 17.75 -4.36 7.40
N TYR A 15 18.62 -3.59 8.04
CA TYR A 15 18.44 -3.23 9.45
C TYR A 15 17.34 -2.18 9.66
N ALA A 16 17.05 -1.37 8.63
CA ALA A 16 16.12 -0.24 8.72
C ALA A 16 14.71 -0.63 9.20
N ILE A 17 14.23 -1.83 8.87
CA ILE A 17 12.91 -2.32 9.31
C ILE A 17 12.80 -2.57 10.81
N HIS A 18 13.94 -2.65 11.51
CA HIS A 18 14.00 -2.89 12.96
C HIS A 18 14.18 -1.59 13.75
N VAL A 19 14.32 -0.46 13.06
CA VAL A 19 14.53 0.86 13.70
C VAL A 19 13.21 1.62 13.72
N ASP A 20 12.80 2.03 14.91
CA ASP A 20 11.66 2.90 15.08
C ASP A 20 11.92 4.25 14.38
N PRO A 21 11.01 4.70 13.45
CA PRO A 21 11.15 5.97 12.77
C PRO A 21 11.22 7.19 13.71
N GLN A 22 10.66 7.09 14.91
CA GLN A 22 10.75 8.17 15.90
C GLN A 22 12.18 8.33 16.44
N ASN A 23 12.95 7.24 16.49
CA ASN A 23 14.33 7.26 17.01
C ASN A 23 15.37 7.65 15.97
N SER A 24 15.04 7.56 14.67
CA SER A 24 15.97 7.93 13.58
C SER A 24 15.25 8.34 12.32
N LYS A 25 15.65 9.49 11.78
CA LYS A 25 15.15 9.98 10.47
C LYS A 25 15.91 9.42 9.26
N ILE A 26 17.09 8.85 9.50
CA ILE A 26 17.99 8.37 8.43
C ILE A 26 17.52 7.00 7.91
N PHE A 27 17.18 6.08 8.81
CA PHE A 27 16.79 4.72 8.42
C PHE A 27 15.53 4.65 7.53
N PRO A 28 14.47 5.44 7.75
CA PRO A 28 13.34 5.51 6.82
C PRO A 28 13.75 5.97 5.42
N LEU A 29 14.70 6.92 5.30
CA LEU A 29 15.21 7.36 4.00
C LEU A 29 16.00 6.25 3.29
N ILE A 30 16.83 5.51 4.04
CA ILE A 30 17.56 4.35 3.52
C ILE A 30 16.58 3.26 3.07
N ALA A 31 15.54 2.98 3.87
CA ALA A 31 14.50 2.01 3.54
C ALA A 31 13.73 2.41 2.26
N TYR A 32 13.39 3.69 2.12
CA TYR A 32 12.75 4.21 0.90
C TYR A 32 13.64 4.04 -0.33
N GLY A 33 14.97 4.21 -0.15
CA GLY A 33 15.97 4.00 -1.20
C GLY A 33 16.28 2.53 -1.53
N PHE A 34 15.69 1.56 -0.81
CA PHE A 34 16.03 0.14 -0.91
C PHE A 34 16.03 -0.44 -2.35
N PRO A 35 15.05 -0.20 -3.23
CA PRO A 35 15.07 -0.73 -4.59
C PRO A 35 16.30 -0.28 -5.38
N TYR A 36 16.72 0.97 -5.22
CA TYR A 36 17.89 1.52 -5.89
C TYR A 36 19.20 0.97 -5.29
N ILE A 37 19.24 0.76 -3.97
CA ILE A 37 20.38 0.14 -3.28
C ILE A 37 20.57 -1.29 -3.76
N VAL A 38 19.49 -2.05 -3.92
CA VAL A 38 19.51 -3.43 -4.47
C VAL A 38 20.08 -3.44 -5.88
N LEU A 39 19.57 -2.58 -6.77
CA LEU A 39 20.07 -2.47 -8.15
C LEU A 39 21.54 -2.07 -8.21
N LEU A 40 21.96 -1.09 -7.40
CA LEU A 40 23.34 -0.67 -7.30
C LEU A 40 24.25 -1.83 -6.84
N ASN A 41 23.83 -2.60 -5.83
CA ASN A 41 24.60 -3.77 -5.38
C ASN A 41 24.73 -4.83 -6.45
N LEU A 42 23.66 -5.09 -7.22
CA LEU A 42 23.69 -6.05 -8.32
C LEU A 42 24.73 -5.63 -9.38
N VAL A 43 24.74 -4.34 -9.76
CA VAL A 43 25.74 -3.79 -10.69
C VAL A 43 27.16 -3.93 -10.15
N VAL A 44 27.35 -3.62 -8.86
CA VAL A 44 28.66 -3.75 -8.20
C VAL A 44 29.11 -5.21 -8.15
N ILE A 45 28.25 -6.16 -7.84
CA ILE A 45 28.56 -7.60 -7.85
C ILE A 45 29.04 -8.02 -9.26
N ILE A 46 28.29 -7.65 -10.30
CA ILE A 46 28.65 -7.96 -11.68
C ILE A 46 30.03 -7.36 -12.04
N ALA A 47 30.25 -6.09 -11.71
CA ALA A 47 31.51 -5.41 -11.97
C ALA A 47 32.69 -6.09 -11.25
N LEU A 48 32.53 -6.48 -9.97
CA LEU A 48 33.55 -7.17 -9.21
C LEU A 48 33.96 -8.51 -9.84
N PHE A 49 33.03 -9.28 -10.38
CA PHE A 49 33.34 -10.50 -11.11
C PHE A 49 34.02 -10.21 -12.45
N LEU A 50 33.56 -9.24 -13.20
CA LEU A 50 34.19 -8.84 -14.47
C LEU A 50 35.63 -8.39 -14.27
N PHE A 51 35.92 -7.61 -13.24
CA PHE A 51 37.29 -7.14 -12.92
C PHE A 51 38.08 -8.15 -12.09
N LYS A 52 37.63 -9.40 -11.98
CA LYS A 52 38.31 -10.52 -11.31
C LYS A 52 38.57 -10.32 -9.78
N PHE A 53 37.81 -9.47 -9.12
CA PHE A 53 37.83 -9.30 -7.65
C PHE A 53 36.95 -10.36 -6.97
N TRP A 54 37.21 -11.64 -7.24
CA TRP A 54 36.36 -12.78 -6.87
C TRP A 54 35.99 -12.85 -5.40
N LYS A 55 36.96 -12.59 -4.50
CA LYS A 55 36.71 -12.66 -3.04
C LYS A 55 35.70 -11.62 -2.60
N THR A 56 35.86 -10.37 -3.03
CA THR A 56 34.93 -9.29 -2.72
C THR A 56 33.59 -9.45 -3.40
N GLY A 57 33.59 -9.95 -4.65
CA GLY A 57 32.37 -10.26 -5.39
C GLY A 57 31.54 -11.35 -4.70
N LEU A 58 32.20 -12.44 -4.25
CA LEU A 58 31.54 -13.52 -3.52
C LEU A 58 30.96 -13.03 -2.17
N LEU A 59 31.68 -12.22 -1.41
CA LEU A 59 31.18 -11.63 -0.18
C LEU A 59 29.91 -10.81 -0.41
N ASN A 60 29.92 -9.92 -1.43
CA ASN A 60 28.75 -9.10 -1.77
C ASN A 60 27.58 -9.99 -2.22
N LEU A 61 27.82 -11.04 -3.01
CA LEU A 61 26.81 -11.98 -3.46
C LEU A 61 26.16 -12.74 -2.28
N VAL A 62 26.97 -13.20 -1.33
CA VAL A 62 26.46 -13.88 -0.12
C VAL A 62 25.56 -12.94 0.69
N VAL A 63 26.01 -11.72 0.96
CA VAL A 63 25.19 -10.74 1.69
C VAL A 63 23.90 -10.41 0.94
N PHE A 64 24.00 -10.27 -0.39
CA PHE A 64 22.83 -10.06 -1.24
C PHE A 64 21.84 -11.23 -1.15
N ALA A 65 22.32 -12.46 -1.24
CA ALA A 65 21.50 -13.67 -1.16
C ALA A 65 20.84 -13.85 0.22
N LEU A 66 21.52 -13.51 1.32
CA LEU A 66 20.94 -13.53 2.66
C LEU A 66 19.76 -12.56 2.81
N GLY A 67 19.71 -11.49 2.00
CA GLY A 67 18.60 -10.55 1.92
C GLY A 67 17.41 -10.99 1.06
N TYR A 68 17.35 -12.23 0.58
CA TYR A 68 16.31 -12.70 -0.34
C TYR A 68 14.88 -12.39 0.13
N SER A 69 14.58 -12.60 1.42
CA SER A 69 13.26 -12.31 1.99
C SER A 69 12.88 -10.82 1.96
N TYR A 70 13.85 -9.91 1.96
CA TYR A 70 13.61 -8.47 1.81
C TYR A 70 13.38 -8.10 0.34
N HIS A 71 14.11 -8.74 -0.59
CA HIS A 71 13.96 -8.49 -2.02
C HIS A 71 12.59 -8.92 -2.53
N THR A 72 12.09 -10.10 -2.12
CA THR A 72 10.79 -10.62 -2.55
C THR A 72 9.59 -9.82 -2.06
N ARG A 73 9.75 -9.01 -1.01
CA ARG A 73 8.69 -8.09 -0.56
C ARG A 73 8.47 -6.90 -1.49
N ILE A 74 9.47 -6.54 -2.29
CA ILE A 74 9.41 -5.39 -3.20
C ILE A 74 9.31 -5.85 -4.65
N PHE A 75 10.07 -6.90 -5.00
CA PHE A 75 10.07 -7.45 -6.36
C PHE A 75 9.28 -8.76 -6.36
N ALA A 76 7.99 -8.68 -6.69
CA ALA A 76 7.14 -9.85 -6.88
C ALA A 76 7.48 -10.50 -8.24
N LEU A 77 8.28 -11.56 -8.24
CA LEU A 77 8.68 -12.32 -9.43
C LEU A 77 7.78 -13.55 -9.67
N GLY A 78 6.72 -13.70 -8.87
CA GLY A 78 5.79 -14.83 -8.97
C GLY A 78 4.63 -14.56 -9.93
N SER A 79 4.04 -15.61 -10.47
CA SER A 79 2.73 -15.56 -11.09
C SER A 79 1.66 -15.32 -10.02
N PRO A 80 0.57 -14.59 -10.33
CA PRO A 80 -0.57 -14.52 -9.43
C PRO A 80 -1.04 -15.95 -9.10
N GLU A 81 -1.29 -16.22 -7.83
CA GLU A 81 -1.95 -17.48 -7.45
C GLU A 81 -3.37 -17.50 -8.02
N GLU A 82 -3.81 -18.67 -8.46
CA GLU A 82 -5.19 -18.89 -8.88
C GLU A 82 -6.11 -18.75 -7.66
N ILE A 83 -7.18 -17.97 -7.82
CA ILE A 83 -8.20 -17.82 -6.79
C ILE A 83 -8.91 -19.17 -6.65
N ARG A 84 -8.96 -19.71 -5.42
CA ARG A 84 -9.60 -20.99 -5.09
C ARG A 84 -10.99 -20.74 -4.53
N ASP A 85 -11.85 -21.74 -4.66
CA ASP A 85 -13.16 -21.71 -4.00
C ASP A 85 -12.99 -21.58 -2.49
N GLY A 86 -13.61 -20.56 -1.92
CA GLY A 86 -13.50 -20.23 -0.48
C GLY A 86 -12.41 -19.21 -0.15
N ASP A 87 -11.63 -18.74 -1.11
CA ASP A 87 -10.71 -17.62 -0.90
C ASP A 87 -11.47 -16.32 -0.68
N LEU A 88 -10.97 -15.50 0.25
CA LEU A 88 -11.53 -14.20 0.57
C LEU A 88 -10.83 -13.11 -0.26
N LYS A 89 -11.57 -12.41 -1.11
CA LYS A 89 -11.02 -11.32 -1.91
C LYS A 89 -11.12 -9.99 -1.17
N ILE A 90 -9.98 -9.42 -0.83
CA ILE A 90 -9.87 -8.13 -0.13
C ILE A 90 -9.29 -7.09 -1.09
N LEU A 91 -9.98 -5.95 -1.26
CA LEU A 91 -9.49 -4.79 -1.98
C LEU A 91 -9.08 -3.70 -0.98
N SER A 92 -7.83 -3.24 -1.04
CA SER A 92 -7.37 -2.04 -0.34
C SER A 92 -7.14 -0.93 -1.37
N TYR A 93 -7.80 0.23 -1.18
CA TYR A 93 -7.78 1.31 -2.15
C TYR A 93 -7.87 2.68 -1.49
N ASN A 94 -6.86 3.53 -1.72
CA ASN A 94 -6.93 4.93 -1.35
C ASN A 94 -7.78 5.68 -2.38
N VAL A 95 -8.98 6.12 -1.98
CA VAL A 95 -9.92 6.82 -2.87
C VAL A 95 -9.63 8.32 -3.00
N ARG A 96 -8.64 8.82 -2.26
CA ARG A 96 -8.14 10.20 -2.36
C ARG A 96 -9.25 11.26 -2.33
N ILE A 97 -10.17 11.10 -1.37
CA ILE A 97 -11.32 12.00 -1.16
C ILE A 97 -12.21 12.13 -2.43
N PHE A 98 -12.16 11.15 -3.35
CA PHE A 98 -12.82 11.19 -4.67
C PHE A 98 -12.50 12.47 -5.44
N ASP A 99 -11.25 12.93 -5.36
CA ASP A 99 -10.72 14.18 -5.92
C ASP A 99 -11.54 15.44 -5.57
N LYS A 100 -12.02 15.51 -4.31
CA LYS A 100 -12.78 16.68 -3.82
C LYS A 100 -12.02 18.01 -3.98
N SER A 101 -10.69 17.96 -3.97
CA SER A 101 -9.83 19.14 -4.13
C SER A 101 -9.84 19.72 -5.54
N GLY A 102 -10.29 18.94 -6.56
CA GLY A 102 -10.28 19.35 -7.97
C GLY A 102 -8.86 19.49 -8.52
N GLN A 103 -7.91 18.70 -8.01
CA GLN A 103 -6.52 18.72 -8.48
C GLN A 103 -6.39 18.24 -9.93
N PHE A 104 -7.33 17.42 -10.38
CA PHE A 104 -7.43 17.03 -11.76
C PHE A 104 -8.45 17.94 -12.45
N GLU A 105 -8.12 18.49 -13.60
CA GLU A 105 -9.02 19.25 -14.48
C GLU A 105 -10.10 18.35 -15.12
N ILE A 106 -10.50 17.25 -14.44
CA ILE A 106 -11.45 16.24 -14.89
C ILE A 106 -12.77 16.46 -14.15
N ASP A 107 -13.88 16.18 -14.84
CA ASP A 107 -15.21 16.22 -14.24
C ASP A 107 -15.30 15.22 -13.07
N ARG A 108 -15.71 15.71 -11.90
CA ARG A 108 -15.86 14.92 -10.67
C ARG A 108 -16.91 13.83 -10.79
N GLU A 109 -17.96 14.03 -11.57
CA GLU A 109 -18.97 12.99 -11.82
C GLU A 109 -18.33 11.84 -12.59
N LEU A 110 -17.49 12.14 -13.58
CA LEU A 110 -16.76 11.12 -14.33
C LEU A 110 -15.78 10.33 -13.44
N ILE A 111 -15.06 11.01 -12.54
CA ILE A 111 -14.15 10.35 -11.59
C ILE A 111 -14.94 9.44 -10.66
N ARG A 112 -16.04 9.93 -10.07
CA ARG A 112 -16.93 9.15 -9.23
C ARG A 112 -17.43 7.89 -9.93
N ASP A 113 -17.99 8.05 -11.11
CA ASP A 113 -18.57 6.95 -11.87
C ASP A 113 -17.50 5.93 -12.27
N SER A 114 -16.30 6.39 -12.65
CA SER A 114 -15.16 5.52 -12.95
C SER A 114 -14.70 4.71 -11.73
N ILE A 115 -14.69 5.32 -10.54
CA ILE A 115 -14.35 4.60 -9.30
C ILE A 115 -15.43 3.57 -8.97
N LEU A 116 -16.70 3.93 -9.02
CA LEU A 116 -17.80 2.99 -8.75
C LEU A 116 -17.79 1.82 -9.73
N ASP A 117 -17.59 2.08 -11.03
CA ASP A 117 -17.45 1.04 -12.04
C ASP A 117 -16.24 0.14 -11.80
N PHE A 118 -15.14 0.71 -11.33
CA PHE A 118 -13.97 -0.08 -10.92
C PHE A 118 -14.31 -1.00 -9.75
N LEU A 119 -15.00 -0.49 -8.71
CA LEU A 119 -15.39 -1.28 -7.54
C LEU A 119 -16.33 -2.44 -7.91
N VAL A 120 -17.31 -2.19 -8.78
CA VAL A 120 -18.21 -3.23 -9.30
C VAL A 120 -17.40 -4.36 -9.95
N ARG A 121 -16.45 -4.02 -10.81
CA ARG A 121 -15.64 -5.03 -11.53
C ARG A 121 -14.69 -5.81 -10.63
N GLN A 122 -14.36 -5.30 -9.43
CA GLN A 122 -13.45 -6.01 -8.53
C GLN A 122 -14.11 -7.21 -7.87
N GLU A 123 -15.44 -7.20 -7.65
CA GLU A 123 -16.17 -8.31 -7.01
C GLU A 123 -15.51 -8.78 -5.70
N ALA A 124 -14.91 -7.85 -4.93
CA ALA A 124 -14.27 -8.20 -3.68
C ALA A 124 -15.30 -8.51 -2.59
N ASP A 125 -14.86 -9.21 -1.55
CA ASP A 125 -15.69 -9.54 -0.39
C ASP A 125 -15.57 -8.48 0.70
N ILE A 126 -14.37 -7.87 0.79
CA ILE A 126 -14.07 -6.79 1.73
C ILE A 126 -13.37 -5.67 0.97
N TYR A 127 -13.82 -4.44 1.18
CA TYR A 127 -13.22 -3.23 0.61
C TYR A 127 -12.71 -2.36 1.75
N CYS A 128 -11.40 -2.10 1.77
CA CYS A 128 -10.73 -1.23 2.74
C CYS A 128 -10.37 0.08 2.05
N PHE A 129 -11.12 1.14 2.32
CA PHE A 129 -10.86 2.45 1.74
C PHE A 129 -10.07 3.33 2.71
N GLN A 130 -9.06 4.00 2.18
CA GLN A 130 -8.35 5.10 2.83
C GLN A 130 -8.78 6.43 2.21
N GLU A 131 -8.73 7.49 3.01
CA GLU A 131 -9.16 8.84 2.61
C GLU A 131 -10.59 8.88 2.05
N PHE A 132 -11.46 8.00 2.53
CA PHE A 132 -12.87 8.05 2.16
C PHE A 132 -13.53 9.27 2.80
N HIS A 133 -14.19 10.09 1.99
CA HIS A 133 -14.88 11.28 2.46
C HIS A 133 -16.40 11.05 2.43
N HIS A 134 -17.02 11.15 3.60
CA HIS A 134 -18.47 11.11 3.77
C HIS A 134 -19.01 12.47 4.20
N GLU A 135 -20.07 12.95 3.55
CA GLU A 135 -20.76 14.19 3.89
C GLU A 135 -22.28 13.98 3.84
N ILE A 136 -22.94 14.12 4.99
CA ILE A 136 -24.40 13.88 5.13
C ILE A 136 -25.23 15.00 4.49
N LEU A 137 -24.72 16.24 4.43
CA LEU A 137 -25.52 17.43 4.15
C LEU A 137 -25.62 17.85 2.68
N LYS A 138 -24.85 17.25 1.79
CA LYS A 138 -24.88 17.66 0.39
C LYS A 138 -25.19 16.47 -0.54
N LYS A 139 -26.46 16.39 -0.94
CA LYS A 139 -26.89 15.60 -2.11
C LYS A 139 -26.37 16.21 -3.42
N LYS A 140 -25.07 16.52 -3.50
CA LYS A 140 -24.44 16.85 -4.78
C LYS A 140 -24.11 15.55 -5.50
N LYS A 141 -24.54 15.42 -6.75
CA LYS A 141 -24.28 14.24 -7.60
C LYS A 141 -22.80 13.86 -7.69
N SER A 142 -21.89 14.81 -7.43
CA SER A 142 -20.44 14.62 -7.50
C SER A 142 -19.80 13.94 -6.27
N PHE A 143 -20.58 13.58 -5.23
CA PHE A 143 -20.05 12.88 -4.06
C PHE A 143 -20.50 11.43 -4.04
N VAL A 144 -19.59 10.53 -3.65
CA VAL A 144 -19.91 9.13 -3.38
C VAL A 144 -20.53 9.06 -1.97
N SER A 145 -21.75 8.56 -1.89
CA SER A 145 -22.40 8.28 -0.62
C SER A 145 -22.06 6.86 -0.15
N LEU A 146 -22.30 6.57 1.14
CA LEU A 146 -22.20 5.19 1.64
C LEU A 146 -23.14 4.25 0.87
N ASP A 147 -24.35 4.72 0.55
CA ASP A 147 -25.33 3.95 -0.21
C ASP A 147 -24.86 3.62 -1.63
N ASP A 148 -24.13 4.53 -2.29
CA ASP A 148 -23.57 4.27 -3.61
C ASP A 148 -22.53 3.14 -3.54
N VAL A 149 -21.70 3.14 -2.49
CA VAL A 149 -20.70 2.07 -2.28
C VAL A 149 -21.38 0.75 -1.95
N PHE A 150 -22.33 0.75 -1.01
CA PHE A 150 -23.08 -0.46 -0.67
C PHE A 150 -23.74 -1.11 -1.90
N LYS A 151 -24.35 -0.30 -2.76
CA LYS A 151 -24.97 -0.78 -4.00
C LYS A 151 -23.94 -1.28 -5.01
N ALA A 152 -22.82 -0.56 -5.17
CA ALA A 152 -21.79 -0.93 -6.14
C ALA A 152 -21.03 -2.20 -5.73
N THR A 153 -20.86 -2.43 -4.43
CA THR A 153 -20.03 -3.53 -3.91
C THR A 153 -20.83 -4.73 -3.40
N ASP A 154 -22.15 -4.61 -3.34
CA ASP A 154 -23.07 -5.60 -2.70
C ASP A 154 -22.65 -5.94 -1.25
N THR A 155 -22.06 -4.98 -0.55
CA THR A 155 -21.68 -5.14 0.87
C THR A 155 -22.82 -4.73 1.78
N LYS A 156 -22.81 -5.22 3.03
CA LYS A 156 -23.91 -4.99 4.00
C LYS A 156 -23.44 -4.45 5.34
N PHE A 157 -22.15 -4.56 5.63
CA PHE A 157 -21.57 -4.22 6.91
C PHE A 157 -20.49 -3.14 6.73
N LEU A 158 -20.42 -2.24 7.70
CA LEU A 158 -19.51 -1.09 7.70
C LEU A 158 -18.76 -1.01 9.02
N ALA A 159 -17.44 -0.81 8.96
CA ALA A 159 -16.64 -0.35 10.07
C ALA A 159 -15.86 0.92 9.65
N THR A 160 -15.64 1.82 10.60
CA THR A 160 -14.89 3.06 10.36
C THR A 160 -14.18 3.49 11.62
N THR A 161 -13.06 4.22 11.48
CA THR A 161 -12.26 4.72 12.61
C THR A 161 -13.01 5.72 13.49
N ASN A 162 -14.04 6.37 12.97
CA ASN A 162 -14.93 7.20 13.78
C ASN A 162 -16.38 6.80 13.52
N PRO A 163 -17.21 6.74 14.56
CA PRO A 163 -18.61 6.42 14.38
C PRO A 163 -19.29 7.45 13.50
N VAL A 164 -20.00 6.98 12.48
CA VAL A 164 -20.87 7.84 11.68
C VAL A 164 -22.06 8.22 12.56
N SER A 165 -22.09 9.45 13.07
CA SER A 165 -23.21 9.97 13.84
C SER A 165 -23.87 11.14 13.11
N ASP A 166 -25.15 11.38 13.36
CA ASP A 166 -25.92 12.48 12.76
C ASP A 166 -25.33 13.87 13.08
N ASP A 167 -24.54 13.97 14.15
CA ASP A 167 -23.85 15.19 14.55
C ASP A 167 -22.59 15.46 13.74
N ILE A 168 -21.98 14.43 13.12
CA ILE A 168 -20.77 14.55 12.33
C ILE A 168 -21.14 14.75 10.87
N LYS A 169 -21.30 16.00 10.48
CA LYS A 169 -21.71 16.40 9.12
C LYS A 169 -20.71 16.09 8.03
N ARG A 170 -19.43 15.87 8.38
CA ARG A 170 -18.33 15.59 7.44
C ARG A 170 -17.29 14.72 8.11
N TYR A 171 -16.86 13.67 7.42
CA TYR A 171 -15.82 12.80 7.91
C TYR A 171 -14.94 12.31 6.78
N THR A 172 -13.63 12.31 7.02
CA THR A 172 -12.64 11.70 6.13
C THR A 172 -11.81 10.73 6.95
N GLY A 173 -11.67 9.48 6.49
CA GLY A 173 -10.93 8.47 7.22
C GLY A 173 -10.90 7.14 6.52
N ASN A 174 -10.65 6.10 7.32
CA ASN A 174 -10.64 4.73 6.85
C ASN A 174 -12.01 4.10 7.02
N PHE A 175 -12.48 3.44 5.97
CA PHE A 175 -13.76 2.74 5.93
C PHE A 175 -13.54 1.31 5.44
N ILE A 176 -14.20 0.37 6.10
CA ILE A 176 -14.20 -1.04 5.71
C ILE A 176 -15.64 -1.43 5.39
N PHE A 177 -15.90 -1.79 4.15
CA PHE A 177 -17.17 -2.35 3.70
C PHE A 177 -17.00 -3.86 3.53
N SER A 178 -17.94 -4.66 4.06
CA SER A 178 -17.85 -6.12 4.05
C SER A 178 -19.16 -6.75 3.64
N LYS A 179 -19.11 -7.85 2.89
CA LYS A 179 -20.24 -8.75 2.66
C LYS A 179 -20.57 -9.57 3.92
N TYR A 180 -19.57 -9.77 4.80
CA TYR A 180 -19.67 -10.58 6.01
C TYR A 180 -19.86 -9.73 7.27
N PRO A 181 -20.53 -10.24 8.31
CA PRO A 181 -20.71 -9.53 9.57
C PRO A 181 -19.37 -9.15 10.21
N ILE A 182 -19.26 -7.90 10.66
CA ILE A 182 -18.14 -7.42 11.46
C ILE A 182 -18.50 -7.63 12.92
N ILE A 183 -17.87 -8.59 13.57
CA ILE A 183 -18.21 -9.00 14.95
C ILE A 183 -17.44 -8.22 16.02
N HIS A 184 -16.32 -7.60 15.65
CA HIS A 184 -15.50 -6.81 16.55
C HIS A 184 -14.72 -5.75 15.77
N GLN A 185 -14.51 -4.58 16.40
CA GLN A 185 -13.72 -3.48 15.86
C GLN A 185 -12.94 -2.84 16.98
N ASP A 186 -11.62 -2.66 16.76
CA ASP A 186 -10.75 -1.89 17.64
C ASP A 186 -9.98 -0.83 16.84
N ILE A 187 -9.59 0.24 17.52
CA ILE A 187 -8.74 1.31 16.98
C ILE A 187 -7.42 1.26 17.72
N LEU A 188 -6.33 1.08 16.98
CA LEU A 188 -4.99 1.18 17.53
C LEU A 188 -4.55 2.65 17.52
N ASP A 189 -4.28 3.21 18.68
CA ASP A 189 -3.59 4.49 18.82
C ASP A 189 -2.09 4.26 18.60
N LEU A 190 -1.54 4.89 17.53
CA LEU A 190 -0.14 4.77 17.11
C LEU A 190 0.68 5.97 17.57
#